data_834074803d0a89b8437967a747824a65
#
_entry.id   834074803d0a89b8437967a747824a65
#
_cell.length_a   1.000
_cell.length_b   1.000
_cell.length_c   1.000
_cell.angle_alpha   90.00
_cell.angle_beta   90.00
_cell.angle_gamma   90.00
#
_symmetry.space_group_name_H-M   'P 1'
#
loop_
_entity.id
_entity.type
_entity.pdbx_description
1 polymer ?
#
loop_
_entity_poly.entity_id
_entity_poly.type
_entity_poly.pdbx_seq_one_letter_code
_entity_poly.pdbx_strand_id
1 'polypeptide(L)'
;MISLIILAEFKSIDSEYQLFREIKDFDIASKIERSVYNRRKRKLFPFIEEIRLKMVEKFNDFENYFIVDSMPLEVCKLARSSRSKICKEVDYAIPNKGFCASQNLHFYGYKLHAVCSISGIFQSFDLSPASVHDIHYLQDIKGQLSDCVLLGDKGYLSQTIQLDLFNEVNIQLETPKRKNQKDYKPQFYPFKKYRKRIETLFSQLCDQFMIRRNYAKSFQGFKTRILAKITTLTTIQYLNKFVFDRNINNLKINLV
;
A
#
# COMPACT_ATOMS: atom_id res chain seq x y z
N MET A 1 -3.56 -19.19 11.40
CA MET A 1 -4.42 -18.19 10.73
C MET A 1 -3.64 -17.20 9.88
N ILE A 2 -2.63 -16.54 10.39
CA ILE A 2 -1.83 -15.56 9.60
C ILE A 2 -1.23 -16.21 8.36
N SER A 3 -0.62 -17.40 8.49
CA SER A 3 -0.10 -18.17 7.35
C SER A 3 -1.18 -18.45 6.28
N LEU A 4 -2.41 -18.73 6.70
CA LEU A 4 -3.52 -18.94 5.77
C LEU A 4 -3.93 -17.65 5.05
N ILE A 5 -3.87 -16.50 5.73
CA ILE A 5 -4.11 -15.18 5.13
C ILE A 5 -3.06 -14.90 4.05
N ILE A 6 -1.78 -15.09 4.38
CA ILE A 6 -0.66 -14.89 3.45
C ILE A 6 -0.77 -15.85 2.26
N LEU A 7 -1.05 -17.12 2.50
CA LEU A 7 -1.22 -18.12 1.43
C LEU A 7 -2.36 -17.76 0.49
N ALA A 8 -3.49 -17.30 1.01
CA ALA A 8 -4.63 -16.87 0.18
C ALA A 8 -4.25 -15.72 -0.76
N GLU A 9 -3.57 -14.71 -0.26
CA GLU A 9 -3.14 -13.57 -1.07
C GLU A 9 -2.01 -13.98 -2.05
N PHE A 10 -1.10 -14.86 -1.65
CA PHE A 10 -0.05 -15.42 -2.52
C PHE A 10 -0.65 -16.17 -3.72
N LYS A 11 -1.69 -16.98 -3.49
CA LYS A 11 -2.43 -17.69 -4.53
C LYS A 11 -3.43 -16.79 -5.28
N SER A 12 -3.46 -15.50 -5.03
CA SER A 12 -4.41 -14.54 -5.62
C SER A 12 -5.89 -14.92 -5.41
N ILE A 13 -6.20 -15.57 -4.28
CA ILE A 13 -7.57 -15.96 -3.92
C ILE A 13 -8.27 -14.73 -3.33
N ASP A 14 -9.19 -14.14 -4.08
CA ASP A 14 -9.89 -12.91 -3.70
C ASP A 14 -11.17 -13.12 -2.87
N SER A 15 -11.58 -14.37 -2.69
CA SER A 15 -12.81 -14.76 -1.99
C SER A 15 -12.55 -15.77 -0.87
N GLU A 16 -13.03 -15.49 0.34
CA GLU A 16 -12.97 -16.45 1.45
C GLU A 16 -13.73 -17.73 1.14
N TYR A 17 -14.78 -17.66 0.31
CA TYR A 17 -15.52 -18.85 -0.13
C TYR A 17 -14.65 -19.77 -0.99
N GLN A 18 -13.91 -19.21 -1.94
CA GLN A 18 -12.96 -19.95 -2.76
C GLN A 18 -11.83 -20.54 -1.91
N LEU A 19 -11.26 -19.76 -0.97
CA LEU A 19 -10.23 -20.24 -0.05
C LEU A 19 -10.71 -21.49 0.69
N PHE A 20 -11.91 -21.46 1.27
CA PHE A 20 -12.45 -22.61 2.02
C PHE A 20 -12.80 -23.81 1.14
N ARG A 21 -13.05 -23.62 -0.14
CA ARG A 21 -13.16 -24.73 -1.12
C ARG A 21 -11.81 -25.36 -1.41
N GLU A 22 -10.76 -24.59 -1.53
CA GLU A 22 -9.40 -25.10 -1.81
C GLU A 22 -8.79 -25.84 -0.62
N ILE A 23 -9.08 -25.39 0.60
CA ILE A 23 -8.54 -26.03 1.80
C ILE A 23 -9.44 -27.13 2.40
N LYS A 24 -10.56 -27.48 1.75
CA LYS A 24 -11.57 -28.40 2.30
C LYS A 24 -11.01 -29.75 2.76
N ASP A 25 -9.97 -30.24 2.08
CA ASP A 25 -9.35 -31.54 2.33
C ASP A 25 -8.16 -31.46 3.32
N PHE A 26 -7.88 -30.28 3.87
CA PHE A 26 -6.84 -30.09 4.86
C PHE A 26 -7.42 -29.96 6.28
N ASP A 27 -6.72 -30.48 7.28
CA ASP A 27 -7.13 -30.43 8.70
C ASP A 27 -7.53 -29.04 9.18
N ILE A 28 -6.95 -27.98 8.62
CA ILE A 28 -7.26 -26.61 9.00
C ILE A 28 -8.71 -26.21 8.66
N ALA A 29 -9.33 -26.85 7.66
CA ALA A 29 -10.71 -26.57 7.28
C ALA A 29 -11.71 -27.04 8.36
N SER A 30 -11.39 -28.13 9.06
CA SER A 30 -12.21 -28.65 10.17
C SER A 30 -12.08 -27.80 11.44
N LYS A 31 -10.97 -27.04 11.59
CA LYS A 31 -10.66 -26.28 12.82
C LYS A 31 -11.24 -24.86 12.85
N ILE A 32 -11.69 -24.32 11.72
CA ILE A 32 -12.22 -22.97 11.66
C ILE A 32 -13.30 -22.82 10.57
N GLU A 33 -14.44 -22.31 10.98
CA GLU A 33 -15.51 -21.94 10.05
C GLU A 33 -15.18 -20.62 9.31
N ARG A 34 -15.63 -20.49 8.05
CA ARG A 34 -15.40 -19.31 7.19
C ARG A 34 -15.84 -17.99 7.84
N SER A 35 -17.00 -17.98 8.49
CA SER A 35 -17.52 -16.78 9.18
C SER A 35 -16.62 -16.34 10.33
N VAL A 36 -16.15 -17.32 11.11
CA VAL A 36 -15.20 -17.12 12.22
C VAL A 36 -13.85 -16.66 11.69
N TYR A 37 -13.35 -17.25 10.59
CA TYR A 37 -12.12 -16.83 9.93
C TYR A 37 -12.17 -15.35 9.52
N ASN A 38 -13.25 -14.93 8.84
CA ASN A 38 -13.42 -13.55 8.40
C ASN A 38 -13.41 -12.55 9.57
N ARG A 39 -14.12 -12.87 10.66
CA ARG A 39 -14.15 -12.03 11.87
C ARG A 39 -12.79 -11.97 12.55
N ARG A 40 -12.10 -13.10 12.71
CA ARG A 40 -10.76 -13.18 13.33
C ARG A 40 -9.69 -12.51 12.46
N LYS A 41 -9.76 -12.62 11.12
CA LYS A 41 -8.86 -11.95 10.20
C LYS A 41 -8.82 -10.43 10.46
N ARG A 42 -9.97 -9.80 10.67
CA ARG A 42 -10.05 -8.36 10.98
C ARG A 42 -9.45 -8.02 12.35
N LYS A 43 -9.66 -8.88 13.36
CA LYS A 43 -9.06 -8.69 14.69
C LYS A 43 -7.55 -8.88 14.73
N LEU A 44 -7.00 -9.63 13.78
CA LEU A 44 -5.55 -9.85 13.66
C LEU A 44 -4.82 -8.71 12.92
N PHE A 45 -5.52 -7.66 12.48
CA PHE A 45 -4.92 -6.53 11.77
C PHE A 45 -3.67 -5.97 12.48
N PRO A 46 -3.69 -5.62 13.78
CA PRO A 46 -2.50 -5.08 14.46
C PRO A 46 -1.32 -6.06 14.47
N PHE A 47 -1.59 -7.34 14.70
CA PHE A 47 -0.54 -8.38 14.72
C PHE A 47 0.07 -8.62 13.34
N ILE A 48 -0.74 -8.58 12.27
CA ILE A 48 -0.25 -8.72 10.89
C ILE A 48 0.65 -7.54 10.55
N GLU A 49 0.26 -6.32 10.94
CA GLU A 49 1.08 -5.12 10.71
C GLU A 49 2.37 -5.16 11.52
N GLU A 50 2.33 -5.59 12.79
CA GLU A 50 3.53 -5.75 13.60
C GLU A 50 4.52 -6.75 12.97
N ILE A 51 4.04 -7.90 12.50
CA ILE A 51 4.88 -8.88 11.81
C ILE A 51 5.49 -8.27 10.55
N ARG A 52 4.69 -7.54 9.77
CA ARG A 52 5.17 -6.86 8.57
C ARG A 52 6.28 -5.86 8.90
N LEU A 53 6.08 -5.02 9.90
CA LEU A 53 7.07 -4.02 10.33
C LEU A 53 8.37 -4.67 10.81
N LYS A 54 8.31 -5.75 11.59
CA LYS A 54 9.49 -6.52 12.00
C LYS A 54 10.26 -7.13 10.81
N MET A 55 9.56 -7.52 9.75
CA MET A 55 10.24 -7.94 8.51
C MET A 55 10.89 -6.75 7.80
N VAL A 56 10.20 -5.60 7.75
CA VAL A 56 10.71 -4.36 7.13
C VAL A 56 11.98 -3.88 7.82
N GLU A 57 12.03 -3.89 9.15
CA GLU A 57 13.21 -3.51 9.94
C GLU A 57 14.47 -4.26 9.49
N LYS A 58 14.35 -5.55 9.10
CA LYS A 58 15.49 -6.33 8.61
C LYS A 58 16.08 -5.85 7.28
N PHE A 59 15.34 -5.01 6.53
CA PHE A 59 15.81 -4.43 5.27
C PHE A 59 16.39 -3.02 5.45
N ASN A 60 16.13 -2.35 6.58
CA ASN A 60 16.38 -0.93 6.73
C ASN A 60 17.83 -0.57 7.09
N ASP A 61 18.73 -1.55 7.30
CA ASP A 61 20.05 -1.32 7.87
C ASP A 61 20.93 -0.28 7.14
N PHE A 62 20.54 0.21 5.91
CA PHE A 62 21.33 1.20 5.16
C PHE A 62 20.51 2.03 4.16
N GLU A 63 19.19 2.18 4.32
CA GLU A 63 18.39 2.91 3.36
C GLU A 63 18.01 4.31 3.85
N ASN A 64 18.59 5.35 3.22
CA ASN A 64 18.30 6.76 3.52
C ASN A 64 17.39 7.42 2.47
N TYR A 65 16.94 6.68 1.45
CA TYR A 65 16.11 7.19 0.36
C TYR A 65 14.79 6.44 0.30
N PHE A 66 13.71 7.20 0.42
CA PHE A 66 12.35 6.67 0.35
C PHE A 66 11.56 7.36 -0.75
N ILE A 67 10.48 6.74 -1.19
CA ILE A 67 9.63 7.21 -2.25
C ILE A 67 8.19 7.21 -1.74
N VAL A 68 7.50 8.33 -1.90
CA VAL A 68 6.07 8.47 -1.59
C VAL A 68 5.25 8.62 -2.86
N ASP A 69 4.15 7.90 -2.94
CA ASP A 69 3.17 8.04 -4.02
C ASP A 69 1.80 7.49 -3.59
N SER A 70 0.79 7.71 -4.42
CA SER A 70 -0.57 7.22 -4.20
C SER A 70 -1.12 6.52 -5.43
N MET A 71 -2.03 5.55 -5.20
CA MET A 71 -2.78 4.92 -6.27
C MET A 71 -4.28 4.86 -5.97
N PRO A 72 -5.17 4.96 -6.99
CA PRO A 72 -6.60 4.86 -6.81
C PRO A 72 -7.04 3.41 -6.52
N LEU A 73 -7.94 3.26 -5.55
CA LEU A 73 -8.62 2.02 -5.21
C LEU A 73 -10.14 2.22 -5.28
N GLU A 74 -10.75 1.66 -6.30
CA GLU A 74 -12.20 1.75 -6.47
C GLU A 74 -12.94 0.85 -5.48
N VAL A 75 -13.99 1.39 -4.88
CA VAL A 75 -14.95 0.62 -4.06
C VAL A 75 -16.08 0.08 -4.92
N CYS A 76 -16.52 0.85 -5.90
CA CYS A 76 -17.50 0.45 -6.90
C CYS A 76 -17.38 1.33 -8.15
N LYS A 77 -17.97 0.89 -9.25
CA LYS A 77 -18.05 1.71 -10.47
C LYS A 77 -18.71 3.07 -10.18
N LEU A 78 -18.16 4.15 -10.75
CA LEU A 78 -18.61 5.52 -10.52
C LEU A 78 -20.13 5.71 -10.71
N ALA A 79 -20.71 5.07 -11.71
CA ALA A 79 -22.17 5.10 -11.97
C ALA A 79 -23.02 4.50 -10.84
N ARG A 80 -22.43 3.74 -9.93
CA ARG A 80 -23.10 3.15 -8.75
C ARG A 80 -22.82 3.90 -7.45
N SER A 81 -22.00 4.94 -7.47
CA SER A 81 -21.52 5.64 -6.27
C SER A 81 -22.64 6.21 -5.39
N SER A 82 -23.71 6.78 -5.99
CA SER A 82 -24.85 7.35 -5.27
C SER A 82 -25.65 6.31 -4.49
N ARG A 83 -25.72 5.07 -4.98
CA ARG A 83 -26.48 3.97 -4.37
C ARG A 83 -25.62 3.05 -3.51
N SER A 84 -24.30 3.22 -3.52
CA SER A 84 -23.38 2.37 -2.76
C SER A 84 -23.52 2.60 -1.27
N LYS A 85 -23.62 1.52 -0.50
CA LYS A 85 -23.59 1.51 0.97
C LYS A 85 -22.27 0.94 1.51
N ILE A 86 -21.29 0.68 0.62
CA ILE A 86 -20.03 0.01 0.97
C ILE A 86 -19.12 0.99 1.71
N CYS A 87 -18.52 0.55 2.83
CA CYS A 87 -17.56 1.28 3.66
C CYS A 87 -18.08 2.64 4.17
N LYS A 88 -19.36 2.73 4.54
CA LYS A 88 -19.98 3.95 5.07
C LYS A 88 -20.22 3.90 6.58
N GLU A 89 -19.67 2.92 7.27
CA GLU A 89 -19.86 2.73 8.72
C GLU A 89 -18.93 3.62 9.58
N VAL A 90 -17.96 4.31 8.96
CA VAL A 90 -16.99 5.16 9.66
C VAL A 90 -16.95 6.52 8.98
N ASP A 91 -17.41 7.56 9.66
CA ASP A 91 -17.66 8.90 9.07
C ASP A 91 -16.40 9.51 8.43
N TYR A 92 -15.25 9.48 9.09
CA TYR A 92 -14.00 10.02 8.55
C TYR A 92 -13.43 9.23 7.36
N ALA A 93 -13.92 8.02 7.12
CA ALA A 93 -13.45 7.12 6.07
C ALA A 93 -14.52 6.80 5.02
N ILE A 94 -15.55 7.62 4.90
CA ILE A 94 -16.57 7.45 3.86
C ILE A 94 -15.93 7.64 2.48
N PRO A 95 -16.01 6.63 1.56
CA PRO A 95 -15.45 6.75 0.24
C PRO A 95 -16.18 7.85 -0.56
N ASN A 96 -15.43 8.54 -1.41
CA ASN A 96 -15.98 9.62 -2.22
C ASN A 96 -15.40 9.62 -3.64
N LYS A 97 -15.78 10.63 -4.44
CA LYS A 97 -15.31 10.78 -5.83
C LYS A 97 -13.94 11.45 -5.84
N GLY A 98 -13.01 10.90 -6.61
CA GLY A 98 -11.71 11.47 -6.87
C GLY A 98 -11.36 11.43 -8.34
N PHE A 99 -10.25 12.06 -8.69
CA PHE A 99 -9.71 12.09 -10.04
C PHE A 99 -8.25 11.61 -10.03
N CYS A 100 -7.93 10.66 -10.88
CA CYS A 100 -6.56 10.19 -11.11
C CYS A 100 -6.02 10.82 -12.38
N ALA A 101 -5.13 11.81 -12.24
CA ALA A 101 -4.59 12.57 -13.37
C ALA A 101 -3.76 11.70 -14.32
N SER A 102 -2.97 10.76 -13.81
CA SER A 102 -2.12 9.87 -14.61
C SER A 102 -2.92 8.93 -15.52
N GLN A 103 -4.14 8.55 -15.12
CA GLN A 103 -5.04 7.67 -15.87
C GLN A 103 -6.18 8.44 -16.56
N ASN A 104 -6.28 9.76 -16.34
CA ASN A 104 -7.41 10.60 -16.78
C ASN A 104 -8.78 9.98 -16.40
N LEU A 105 -8.90 9.48 -15.16
CA LEU A 105 -10.05 8.70 -14.73
C LEU A 105 -10.67 9.26 -13.45
N HIS A 106 -11.98 9.49 -13.48
CA HIS A 106 -12.77 9.70 -12.26
C HIS A 106 -13.14 8.37 -11.65
N PHE A 107 -12.97 8.24 -10.34
CA PHE A 107 -13.30 7.01 -9.60
C PHE A 107 -14.01 7.32 -8.29
N TYR A 108 -14.64 6.31 -7.70
CA TYR A 108 -15.27 6.38 -6.38
C TYR A 108 -14.63 5.37 -5.45
N GLY A 109 -14.01 5.86 -4.39
CA GLY A 109 -13.31 4.96 -3.45
C GLY A 109 -12.29 5.67 -2.58
N TYR A 110 -11.10 5.10 -2.54
CA TYR A 110 -9.96 5.52 -1.73
C TYR A 110 -8.72 5.77 -2.56
N LYS A 111 -7.78 6.51 -2.03
CA LYS A 111 -6.38 6.48 -2.44
C LYS A 111 -5.60 5.63 -1.45
N LEU A 112 -4.79 4.71 -1.96
CA LEU A 112 -3.74 4.06 -1.20
C LEU A 112 -2.49 4.93 -1.29
N HIS A 113 -2.15 5.57 -0.19
CA HIS A 113 -0.86 6.24 -0.02
C HIS A 113 0.16 5.22 0.46
N ALA A 114 1.37 5.30 -0.04
CA ALA A 114 2.42 4.40 0.40
C ALA A 114 3.80 5.07 0.36
N VAL A 115 4.66 4.63 1.27
CA VAL A 115 6.08 4.92 1.26
C VAL A 115 6.84 3.62 1.06
N CYS A 116 7.78 3.61 0.14
CA CYS A 116 8.70 2.49 -0.02
C CYS A 116 10.16 2.96 -0.08
N SER A 117 11.10 2.07 0.25
CA SER A 117 12.51 2.30 0.02
C SER A 117 12.86 2.23 -1.48
N ILE A 118 14.04 2.71 -1.87
CA ILE A 118 14.50 2.59 -3.27
C ILE A 118 14.75 1.14 -3.69
N SER A 119 14.99 0.24 -2.75
CA SER A 119 15.05 -1.20 -3.00
C SER A 119 13.68 -1.81 -3.29
N GLY A 120 12.60 -1.15 -2.87
CA GLY A 120 11.22 -1.56 -3.14
C GLY A 120 10.54 -2.29 -1.98
N ILE A 121 10.86 -1.92 -0.75
CA ILE A 121 10.19 -2.43 0.45
C ILE A 121 9.20 -1.39 0.96
N PHE A 122 7.92 -1.75 1.10
CA PHE A 122 6.91 -0.87 1.68
C PHE A 122 7.18 -0.62 3.17
N GLN A 123 7.50 0.62 3.51
CA GLN A 123 7.69 1.08 4.89
C GLN A 123 6.33 1.28 5.57
N SER A 124 5.50 2.10 4.95
CA SER A 124 4.18 2.44 5.48
C SER A 124 3.15 2.58 4.36
N PHE A 125 1.89 2.55 4.75
CA PHE A 125 0.77 2.84 3.87
C PHE A 125 -0.44 3.33 4.67
N ASP A 126 -1.28 4.12 4.05
CA ASP A 126 -2.60 4.48 4.58
C ASP A 126 -3.63 4.66 3.48
N LEU A 127 -4.90 4.75 3.88
CA LEU A 127 -6.05 4.92 3.01
C LEU A 127 -6.77 6.23 3.32
N SER A 128 -6.87 7.11 2.35
CA SER A 128 -7.73 8.30 2.43
C SER A 128 -8.91 8.23 1.46
N PRO A 129 -10.04 8.88 1.75
CA PRO A 129 -11.09 9.09 0.75
C PRO A 129 -10.53 9.73 -0.52
N ALA A 130 -11.06 9.36 -1.68
CA ALA A 130 -10.48 9.69 -2.99
C ALA A 130 -10.31 11.21 -3.28
N SER A 131 -11.11 12.08 -2.64
CA SER A 131 -11.00 13.54 -2.81
C SER A 131 -9.88 14.18 -1.99
N VAL A 132 -9.34 13.50 -0.99
CA VAL A 132 -8.25 14.02 -0.15
C VAL A 132 -7.00 14.22 -0.99
N HIS A 133 -6.37 15.39 -0.88
CA HIS A 133 -5.15 15.68 -1.63
C HIS A 133 -3.96 14.91 -1.05
N ASP A 134 -3.10 14.37 -1.91
CA ASP A 134 -1.98 13.48 -1.54
C ASP A 134 -1.01 14.12 -0.54
N ILE A 135 -0.89 15.44 -0.58
CA ILE A 135 -0.02 16.23 0.31
C ILE A 135 -0.33 16.04 1.80
N HIS A 136 -1.60 15.73 2.15
CA HIS A 136 -1.99 15.55 3.55
C HIS A 136 -1.35 14.31 4.17
N TYR A 137 -1.04 13.29 3.37
CA TYR A 137 -0.34 12.11 3.84
C TYR A 137 1.07 12.39 4.37
N LEU A 138 1.70 13.49 3.93
CA LEU A 138 3.01 13.90 4.43
C LEU A 138 3.03 14.19 5.94
N GLN A 139 1.88 14.55 6.53
CA GLN A 139 1.77 14.76 7.97
C GLN A 139 1.88 13.43 8.74
N ASP A 140 1.30 12.35 8.18
CA ASP A 140 1.34 11.02 8.79
C ASP A 140 2.76 10.41 8.71
N ILE A 141 3.54 10.80 7.70
CA ILE A 141 4.93 10.33 7.50
C ILE A 141 5.87 10.79 8.62
N LYS A 142 5.62 11.95 9.24
CA LYS A 142 6.44 12.46 10.36
C LYS A 142 6.53 11.49 11.54
N GLY A 143 5.47 10.71 11.78
CA GLY A 143 5.47 9.69 12.82
C GLY A 143 6.12 8.36 12.41
N GLN A 144 6.61 8.24 11.19
CA GLN A 144 7.01 6.97 10.59
C GLN A 144 8.46 6.96 10.11
N LEU A 145 8.98 8.12 9.70
CA LEU A 145 10.33 8.28 9.17
C LEU A 145 11.02 9.51 9.78
N SER A 146 12.34 9.47 9.84
CA SER A 146 13.22 10.61 10.17
C SER A 146 14.56 10.47 9.44
N ASP A 147 15.35 11.54 9.41
CA ASP A 147 16.73 11.56 8.94
C ASP A 147 16.93 10.94 7.55
N CYS A 148 16.07 11.30 6.59
CA CYS A 148 16.08 10.69 5.28
C CYS A 148 15.72 11.65 4.15
N VAL A 149 15.92 11.19 2.90
CA VAL A 149 15.46 11.87 1.69
C VAL A 149 14.17 11.18 1.20
N LEU A 150 13.10 11.96 1.09
CA LEU A 150 11.80 11.48 0.60
C LEU A 150 11.56 12.00 -0.82
N LEU A 151 11.38 11.09 -1.77
CA LEU A 151 11.12 11.42 -3.18
C LEU A 151 9.62 11.38 -3.47
N GLY A 152 9.03 12.52 -3.79
CA GLY A 152 7.64 12.63 -4.18
C GLY A 152 7.45 13.08 -5.63
N ASP A 153 6.21 13.01 -6.13
CA ASP A 153 5.84 13.62 -7.41
C ASP A 153 5.48 15.11 -7.24
N LYS A 154 5.03 15.76 -8.32
CA LYS A 154 4.62 17.18 -8.29
C LYS A 154 3.39 17.45 -7.42
N GLY A 155 2.60 16.42 -7.10
CA GLY A 155 1.44 16.50 -6.22
C GLY A 155 1.82 16.77 -4.77
N TYR A 156 3.06 16.45 -4.38
CA TYR A 156 3.58 16.68 -3.03
C TYR A 156 4.31 18.03 -2.89
N LEU A 157 4.28 18.88 -3.90
CA LEU A 157 4.98 20.17 -3.87
C LEU A 157 4.27 21.15 -2.92
N SER A 158 4.91 21.45 -1.79
CA SER A 158 4.50 22.48 -0.83
C SER A 158 5.70 22.96 -0.04
N GLN A 159 6.02 24.23 -0.19
CA GLN A 159 7.16 24.83 0.51
C GLN A 159 6.99 24.78 2.05
N THR A 160 5.79 25.04 2.53
CA THR A 160 5.48 25.01 3.97
C THR A 160 5.69 23.62 4.55
N ILE A 161 5.16 22.57 3.90
CA ILE A 161 5.30 21.20 4.39
C ILE A 161 6.74 20.69 4.25
N GLN A 162 7.46 21.10 3.20
CA GLN A 162 8.88 20.77 3.06
C GLN A 162 9.73 21.29 4.21
N LEU A 163 9.53 22.57 4.60
CA LEU A 163 10.20 23.18 5.74
C LEU A 163 9.83 22.50 7.06
N ASP A 164 8.58 22.19 7.24
CA ASP A 164 8.03 21.52 8.40
C ASP A 164 8.63 20.11 8.59
N LEU A 165 8.65 19.29 7.53
CA LEU A 165 9.29 17.96 7.52
C LEU A 165 10.79 18.05 7.83
N PHE A 166 11.49 19.05 7.27
CA PHE A 166 12.91 19.22 7.52
C PHE A 166 13.19 19.63 8.97
N ASN A 167 12.44 20.63 9.49
CA ASN A 167 12.67 21.17 10.82
C ASN A 167 12.29 20.20 11.95
N GLU A 168 11.22 19.44 11.80
CA GLU A 168 10.72 18.58 12.87
C GLU A 168 11.38 17.18 12.89
N VAL A 169 11.61 16.58 11.72
CA VAL A 169 12.04 15.18 11.62
C VAL A 169 13.21 14.96 10.67
N ASN A 170 13.87 16.05 10.22
CA ASN A 170 15.02 16.01 9.31
C ASN A 170 14.76 15.20 8.03
N ILE A 171 13.55 15.33 7.47
CA ILE A 171 13.21 14.73 6.17
C ILE A 171 13.39 15.76 5.08
N GLN A 172 14.29 15.48 4.12
CA GLN A 172 14.46 16.27 2.92
C GLN A 172 13.48 15.78 1.84
N LEU A 173 12.37 16.51 1.64
CA LEU A 173 11.40 16.18 0.59
C LEU A 173 11.86 16.73 -0.77
N GLU A 174 12.16 15.83 -1.69
CA GLU A 174 12.58 16.13 -3.07
C GLU A 174 11.44 15.90 -4.06
N THR A 175 10.95 16.97 -4.69
CA THR A 175 9.89 16.93 -5.70
C THR A 175 10.33 17.61 -7.00
N PRO A 176 9.85 17.15 -8.18
CA PRO A 176 10.15 17.83 -9.43
C PRO A 176 9.47 19.20 -9.48
N LYS A 177 10.24 20.26 -9.72
CA LYS A 177 9.71 21.61 -9.92
C LYS A 177 8.86 21.70 -11.19
N ARG A 178 7.85 22.57 -11.19
CA ARG A 178 7.06 22.84 -12.39
C ARG A 178 7.86 23.75 -13.34
N LYS A 179 7.76 23.54 -14.66
CA LYS A 179 8.49 24.32 -15.68
C LYS A 179 8.24 25.82 -15.63
N ASN A 180 7.10 26.24 -15.11
CA ASN A 180 6.71 27.66 -14.97
C ASN A 180 7.19 28.31 -13.67
N GLN A 181 7.93 27.61 -12.81
CA GLN A 181 8.51 28.19 -11.60
C GLN A 181 9.81 28.92 -11.94
N LYS A 182 10.04 30.11 -11.31
CA LYS A 182 11.24 30.93 -11.51
C LYS A 182 12.54 30.17 -11.26
N ASP A 183 12.54 29.27 -10.28
CA ASP A 183 13.69 28.48 -9.88
C ASP A 183 13.68 27.06 -10.47
N TYR A 184 13.10 26.91 -11.67
CA TYR A 184 13.05 25.61 -12.33
C TYR A 184 14.46 25.05 -12.54
N LYS A 185 14.68 23.85 -11.98
CA LYS A 185 15.85 23.02 -12.27
C LYS A 185 15.36 21.61 -12.63
N PRO A 186 15.95 20.98 -13.66
CA PRO A 186 15.65 19.57 -13.95
C PRO A 186 15.90 18.73 -12.70
N GLN A 187 14.99 17.79 -12.43
CA GLN A 187 15.18 16.84 -11.33
C GLN A 187 16.44 16.00 -11.59
N PHE A 188 17.22 15.77 -10.55
CA PHE A 188 18.38 14.87 -10.61
C PHE A 188 18.00 13.51 -11.17
N TYR A 189 18.71 13.07 -12.21
CA TYR A 189 18.32 11.87 -12.99
C TYR A 189 18.14 10.60 -12.15
N PRO A 190 18.99 10.28 -11.16
CA PRO A 190 18.79 9.15 -10.26
C PRO A 190 17.45 9.20 -9.52
N PHE A 191 17.01 10.36 -9.03
CA PHE A 191 15.73 10.51 -8.33
C PHE A 191 14.54 10.15 -9.23
N LYS A 192 14.59 10.57 -10.50
CA LYS A 192 13.59 10.18 -11.49
C LYS A 192 13.56 8.65 -11.72
N LYS A 193 14.73 8.00 -11.71
CA LYS A 193 14.85 6.55 -11.85
C LYS A 193 14.31 5.83 -10.61
N TYR A 194 14.65 6.32 -9.40
CA TYR A 194 14.20 5.72 -8.15
C TYR A 194 12.68 5.76 -8.01
N ARG A 195 12.03 6.87 -8.37
CA ARG A 195 10.57 7.00 -8.30
C ARG A 195 9.80 5.93 -9.09
N LYS A 196 10.35 5.40 -10.16
CA LYS A 196 9.73 4.29 -10.91
C LYS A 196 9.56 3.02 -10.07
N ARG A 197 10.27 2.90 -8.94
CA ARG A 197 10.16 1.72 -8.07
C ARG A 197 8.77 1.58 -7.46
N ILE A 198 8.20 2.66 -6.94
CA ILE A 198 6.86 2.59 -6.33
C ILE A 198 5.77 2.32 -7.38
N GLU A 199 5.91 2.87 -8.60
CA GLU A 199 5.02 2.57 -9.73
C GLU A 199 5.06 1.07 -10.07
N THR A 200 6.27 0.47 -10.08
CA THR A 200 6.44 -0.99 -10.29
C THR A 200 5.76 -1.79 -9.18
N LEU A 201 5.91 -1.39 -7.91
CA LEU A 201 5.26 -2.06 -6.78
C LEU A 201 3.74 -1.97 -6.87
N PHE A 202 3.19 -0.81 -7.24
CA PHE A 202 1.75 -0.66 -7.46
C PHE A 202 1.24 -1.54 -8.61
N SER A 203 2.00 -1.65 -9.70
CA SER A 203 1.69 -2.59 -10.79
C SER A 203 1.68 -4.04 -10.29
N GLN A 204 2.70 -4.45 -9.52
CA GLN A 204 2.77 -5.79 -8.93
C GLN A 204 1.59 -6.08 -7.98
N LEU A 205 1.20 -5.10 -7.16
CA LEU A 205 0.00 -5.22 -6.32
C LEU A 205 -1.27 -5.40 -7.15
N CYS A 206 -1.37 -4.72 -8.31
CA CYS A 206 -2.52 -4.86 -9.21
C CYS A 206 -2.53 -6.21 -9.92
N ASP A 207 -1.40 -6.62 -10.50
CA ASP A 207 -1.34 -7.74 -11.43
C ASP A 207 -1.22 -9.08 -10.70
N GLN A 208 -0.41 -9.15 -9.65
CA GLN A 208 -0.15 -10.39 -8.92
C GLN A 208 -1.09 -10.57 -7.72
N PHE A 209 -1.32 -9.51 -6.95
CA PHE A 209 -2.13 -9.57 -5.73
C PHE A 209 -3.56 -9.08 -5.94
N MET A 210 -3.94 -8.65 -7.14
CA MET A 210 -5.29 -8.19 -7.47
C MET A 210 -5.84 -7.16 -6.46
N ILE A 211 -5.02 -6.16 -6.06
CA ILE A 211 -5.37 -5.22 -4.99
C ILE A 211 -6.65 -4.43 -5.29
N ARG A 212 -6.97 -4.20 -6.57
CA ARG A 212 -8.19 -3.55 -7.02
C ARG A 212 -9.45 -4.41 -6.86
N ARG A 213 -9.30 -5.73 -6.70
CA ARG A 213 -10.41 -6.66 -6.44
C ARG A 213 -10.66 -6.79 -4.94
N ASN A 214 -11.25 -5.77 -4.35
CA ASN A 214 -11.59 -5.77 -2.94
C ASN A 214 -13.11 -5.71 -2.74
N TYR A 215 -13.70 -6.84 -2.36
CA TYR A 215 -15.15 -6.99 -2.19
C TYR A 215 -15.63 -6.81 -0.74
N ALA A 216 -14.80 -6.29 0.13
CA ALA A 216 -15.18 -5.99 1.50
C ALA A 216 -16.30 -4.96 1.53
N LYS A 217 -17.25 -5.13 2.46
CA LYS A 217 -18.39 -4.22 2.63
C LYS A 217 -18.15 -3.16 3.69
N SER A 218 -17.22 -3.41 4.62
CA SER A 218 -16.82 -2.50 5.68
C SER A 218 -15.43 -1.93 5.43
N PHE A 219 -15.16 -0.72 5.91
CA PHE A 219 -13.86 -0.07 5.82
C PHE A 219 -12.76 -0.91 6.50
N GLN A 220 -13.04 -1.41 7.72
CA GLN A 220 -12.09 -2.29 8.40
C GLN A 220 -11.78 -3.56 7.59
N GLY A 221 -12.77 -4.17 6.95
CA GLY A 221 -12.55 -5.31 6.07
C GLY A 221 -11.75 -4.94 4.82
N PHE A 222 -12.01 -3.75 4.25
CA PHE A 222 -11.29 -3.21 3.10
C PHE A 222 -9.81 -3.00 3.43
N LYS A 223 -9.53 -2.29 4.54
CA LYS A 223 -8.17 -2.02 5.04
C LYS A 223 -7.41 -3.32 5.36
N THR A 224 -8.09 -4.30 5.99
CA THR A 224 -7.48 -5.60 6.32
C THR A 224 -7.05 -6.38 5.07
N ARG A 225 -7.81 -6.34 3.99
CA ARG A 225 -7.42 -6.97 2.71
C ARG A 225 -6.22 -6.28 2.06
N ILE A 226 -6.15 -4.96 2.13
CA ILE A 226 -4.99 -4.20 1.64
C ILE A 226 -3.73 -4.60 2.43
N LEU A 227 -3.81 -4.59 3.76
CA LEU A 227 -2.70 -5.01 4.61
C LEU A 227 -2.24 -6.44 4.30
N ALA A 228 -3.18 -7.38 4.14
CA ALA A 228 -2.83 -8.77 3.84
C ALA A 228 -2.01 -8.88 2.54
N LYS A 229 -2.36 -8.13 1.48
CA LYS A 229 -1.64 -8.12 0.20
C LYS A 229 -0.24 -7.52 0.32
N ILE A 230 -0.13 -6.37 1.00
CA ILE A 230 1.16 -5.71 1.24
C ILE A 230 2.05 -6.61 2.11
N THR A 231 1.50 -7.22 3.18
CA THR A 231 2.24 -8.14 4.04
C THR A 231 2.72 -9.36 3.26
N THR A 232 1.89 -9.92 2.38
CA THR A 232 2.28 -11.07 1.55
C THR A 232 3.42 -10.71 0.61
N LEU A 233 3.35 -9.54 -0.04
CA LEU A 233 4.45 -9.02 -0.87
C LEU A 233 5.74 -8.89 -0.05
N THR A 234 5.68 -8.25 1.13
CA THR A 234 6.83 -8.11 2.04
C THR A 234 7.37 -9.46 2.50
N THR A 235 6.47 -10.44 2.76
CA THR A 235 6.89 -11.81 3.14
C THR A 235 7.67 -12.49 2.01
N ILE A 236 7.22 -12.36 0.76
CA ILE A 236 7.93 -12.94 -0.40
C ILE A 236 9.31 -12.27 -0.54
N GLN A 237 9.37 -10.94 -0.41
CA GLN A 237 10.65 -10.21 -0.44
C GLN A 237 11.59 -10.67 0.68
N TYR A 238 11.06 -10.87 1.89
CA TYR A 238 11.82 -11.39 3.02
C TYR A 238 12.37 -12.80 2.75
N LEU A 239 11.52 -13.71 2.28
CA LEU A 239 11.94 -15.06 1.92
C LEU A 239 12.98 -15.06 0.79
N ASN A 240 12.80 -14.23 -0.24
CA ASN A 240 13.77 -14.10 -1.32
C ASN A 240 15.14 -13.67 -0.79
N LYS A 241 15.20 -12.65 0.06
CA LYS A 241 16.46 -12.09 0.56
C LYS A 241 17.14 -12.99 1.60
N PHE A 242 16.40 -13.42 2.63
CA PHE A 242 16.99 -14.00 3.85
C PHE A 242 16.91 -15.52 3.92
N VAL A 243 16.08 -16.14 3.08
CA VAL A 243 15.93 -17.61 3.07
C VAL A 243 16.49 -18.24 1.79
N PHE A 244 16.21 -17.63 0.64
CA PHE A 244 16.54 -18.22 -0.65
C PHE A 244 17.70 -17.56 -1.38
N ASP A 245 18.26 -16.47 -0.83
CA ASP A 245 19.32 -15.64 -1.45
C ASP A 245 18.99 -15.27 -2.91
N ARG A 246 17.77 -14.75 -3.11
CA ARG A 246 17.24 -14.36 -4.42
C ARG A 246 17.03 -12.85 -4.48
N ASN A 247 16.90 -12.31 -5.69
CA ASN A 247 16.52 -10.91 -5.86
C ASN A 247 15.18 -10.63 -5.19
N ILE A 248 15.13 -9.64 -4.30
CA ILE A 248 13.96 -9.28 -3.49
C ILE A 248 12.71 -8.98 -4.33
N ASN A 249 12.89 -8.47 -5.53
CA ASN A 249 11.80 -8.07 -6.42
C ASN A 249 11.33 -9.19 -7.35
N ASN A 250 11.85 -10.40 -7.21
CA ASN A 250 11.42 -11.56 -7.98
C ASN A 250 10.17 -12.18 -7.34
N LEU A 251 9.01 -11.53 -7.53
CA LEU A 251 7.75 -11.90 -6.88
C LEU A 251 6.96 -13.00 -7.61
N LYS A 252 7.30 -13.29 -8.88
CA LYS A 252 6.58 -14.27 -9.72
C LYS A 252 7.10 -15.70 -9.56
N ILE A 253 7.88 -15.98 -8.54
CA ILE A 253 8.41 -17.34 -8.33
C ILE A 253 7.31 -18.20 -7.71
N ASN A 254 7.05 -19.35 -8.34
CA ASN A 254 6.33 -20.42 -7.68
C ASN A 254 7.18 -20.91 -6.50
N LEU A 255 6.64 -20.79 -5.29
CA LEU A 255 7.18 -21.49 -4.12
C LEU A 255 6.78 -22.96 -4.30
N VAL A 256 7.62 -23.72 -4.97
CA VAL A 256 7.51 -25.17 -5.08
C VAL A 256 8.24 -25.78 -3.90
#